data_d34cf2fd3797f9aa1995007705d7c1fd
#
_entry.id   d34cf2fd3797f9aa1995007705d7c1fd
#
_cell.length_a   1.000
_cell.length_b   1.000
_cell.length_c   1.000
_cell.angle_alpha   90.00
_cell.angle_beta   90.00
_cell.angle_gamma   90.00
#
_symmetry.space_group_name_H-M   'P 1'
#
loop_
_entity.id
_entity.type
_entity.pdbx_description
1 polymer ?
#
loop_
_entity_poly.entity_id
_entity_poly.type
_entity_poly.pdbx_seq_one_letter_code
_entity_poly.pdbx_strand_id
1 'polypeptide(L)'
;MRRYAAVFGILALFGVSVLSGCSTPSEAETTGGRTISTVVLTPPPPPNDLTDEQVAQITTVQCPDVITEETVRALVQPQADAAEFFASTAQCGDIAAVVAAGEGAPAFVSPLQYVEAPCPAGTLFTIWAHYDDDLIFGSPTIPDALDAGQCVRTLYLTGSDAGMGLGYGYGREDGLRAAYDVILNAPLEWEQRTVTLTNGLTLAISRPIGDPRVTLFFLRLPDGGLGAGGFPATGMTSLPQLLAGKIRELHMIDTGEAVSLDGISSTVVELYNAYQPQTVMAHLPGSAQGTSGDHPDHQVTGDIVMRTADSGQVDPAKVIYAQGYPSEAHPQNLEGDVLQRKLDAFAVYASHDPVIPCSTADTCLNVNRFGGWLVRQYLVPHTEIVRP
;
A
#
# COMPACT_ATOMS: atom_id res chain seq x y z
N MET A 1 48.78 -15.76 -26.65
CA MET A 1 48.72 -15.09 -27.98
C MET A 1 47.29 -15.19 -28.50
N ARG A 2 46.53 -14.14 -28.44
CA ARG A 2 45.44 -13.70 -29.34
C ARG A 2 44.89 -12.39 -28.81
N ARG A 3 45.11 -11.36 -29.59
CA ARG A 3 44.66 -9.97 -29.36
C ARG A 3 43.20 -9.85 -29.74
N TYR A 4 42.41 -9.12 -28.96
CA TYR A 4 41.13 -8.59 -29.43
C TYR A 4 41.18 -7.06 -29.42
N ALA A 5 40.80 -6.51 -30.55
CA ALA A 5 40.81 -5.11 -30.87
C ALA A 5 39.60 -4.38 -30.24
N ALA A 6 39.85 -3.16 -29.77
CA ALA A 6 38.86 -2.21 -29.36
C ALA A 6 38.19 -1.54 -30.58
N VAL A 7 36.86 -1.49 -30.59
CA VAL A 7 36.11 -0.67 -31.54
C VAL A 7 35.65 0.60 -30.81
N PHE A 8 36.16 1.74 -31.24
CA PHE A 8 35.69 3.07 -30.83
C PHE A 8 34.42 3.42 -31.63
N GLY A 9 33.31 3.63 -30.97
CA GLY A 9 32.10 4.22 -31.54
C GLY A 9 32.07 5.73 -31.23
N ILE A 10 31.91 6.49 -32.28
CA ILE A 10 31.86 7.96 -32.30
C ILE A 10 30.51 8.43 -31.78
N LEU A 11 30.53 9.23 -30.71
CA LEU A 11 29.34 9.94 -30.19
C LEU A 11 29.15 11.21 -31.03
N ALA A 12 28.01 11.31 -31.73
CA ALA A 12 27.58 12.56 -32.37
C ALA A 12 26.78 13.39 -31.36
N LEU A 13 27.31 14.56 -31.02
CA LEU A 13 26.63 15.60 -30.25
C LEU A 13 25.58 16.28 -31.13
N PHE A 14 24.31 16.15 -30.82
CA PHE A 14 23.25 17.03 -31.30
C PHE A 14 22.91 18.04 -30.19
N GLY A 15 23.20 19.29 -30.46
CA GLY A 15 22.79 20.41 -29.63
C GLY A 15 21.29 20.64 -29.78
N VAL A 16 20.56 20.64 -28.69
CA VAL A 16 19.16 21.06 -28.62
C VAL A 16 19.09 22.46 -28.04
N SER A 17 18.59 23.39 -28.83
CA SER A 17 18.33 24.78 -28.44
C SER A 17 17.09 24.83 -27.56
N VAL A 18 17.24 25.31 -26.33
CA VAL A 18 16.13 25.57 -25.40
C VAL A 18 15.36 26.80 -25.91
N LEU A 19 14.14 26.59 -26.40
CA LEU A 19 13.17 27.66 -26.62
C LEU A 19 12.25 27.73 -25.37
N SER A 20 12.45 28.78 -24.57
CA SER A 20 11.52 29.22 -23.53
C SER A 20 10.22 29.66 -24.19
N GLY A 21 9.20 28.81 -24.18
CA GLY A 21 7.85 29.15 -24.55
C GLY A 21 6.99 29.42 -23.31
N CYS A 22 6.66 30.70 -23.06
CA CYS A 22 5.55 31.08 -22.18
C CYS A 22 4.24 30.57 -22.82
N SER A 23 3.62 29.58 -22.24
CA SER A 23 2.28 29.14 -22.64
C SER A 23 1.24 30.06 -22.01
N THR A 24 0.49 30.78 -22.85
CA THR A 24 -0.75 31.46 -22.47
C THR A 24 -1.83 30.40 -22.20
N PRO A 25 -2.81 30.66 -21.29
CA PRO A 25 -3.88 29.72 -21.02
C PRO A 25 -4.69 29.46 -22.31
N SER A 26 -4.87 28.20 -22.66
CA SER A 26 -5.70 27.74 -23.76
C SER A 26 -7.17 27.87 -23.40
N GLU A 27 -7.97 28.44 -24.29
CA GLU A 27 -9.42 28.50 -24.17
C GLU A 27 -10.04 27.11 -24.26
N ALA A 28 -11.07 26.86 -23.48
CA ALA A 28 -11.81 25.59 -23.44
C ALA A 28 -12.49 25.29 -24.80
N GLU A 29 -12.16 24.19 -25.43
CA GLU A 29 -12.89 23.68 -26.59
C GLU A 29 -14.06 22.81 -26.12
N THR A 30 -15.26 23.17 -26.56
CA THR A 30 -16.50 22.45 -26.29
C THR A 30 -16.75 21.44 -27.39
N THR A 31 -16.54 20.15 -27.14
CA THR A 31 -17.01 19.09 -28.04
C THR A 31 -18.01 18.21 -27.28
N GLY A 32 -19.28 18.25 -27.73
CA GLY A 32 -20.28 17.26 -27.34
C GLY A 32 -20.81 17.31 -25.91
N GLY A 33 -20.90 18.50 -25.29
CA GLY A 33 -21.65 18.66 -24.04
C GLY A 33 -20.94 18.22 -22.75
N ARG A 34 -19.63 17.95 -22.80
CA ARG A 34 -18.79 17.75 -21.60
C ARG A 34 -17.66 18.76 -21.60
N THR A 35 -17.59 19.55 -20.55
CA THR A 35 -16.46 20.44 -20.31
C THR A 35 -15.33 19.63 -19.68
N ILE A 36 -14.20 19.53 -20.36
CA ILE A 36 -13.01 18.91 -19.81
C ILE A 36 -12.18 20.02 -19.19
N SER A 37 -12.04 20.01 -17.87
CA SER A 37 -11.15 20.94 -17.18
C SER A 37 -9.73 20.42 -17.21
N THR A 38 -8.82 21.18 -17.79
CA THR A 38 -7.38 20.86 -17.71
C THR A 38 -6.86 21.44 -16.41
N VAL A 39 -6.62 20.62 -15.43
CA VAL A 39 -5.98 21.04 -14.19
C VAL A 39 -4.47 20.96 -14.41
N VAL A 40 -3.82 22.11 -14.58
CA VAL A 40 -2.37 22.19 -14.61
C VAL A 40 -1.90 22.21 -13.16
N LEU A 41 -1.62 21.02 -12.62
CA LEU A 41 -0.93 20.91 -11.35
C LEU A 41 0.54 21.26 -11.58
N THR A 42 1.11 22.09 -10.72
CA THR A 42 2.55 22.30 -10.70
C THR A 42 3.18 21.00 -10.19
N PRO A 43 3.88 20.23 -11.02
CA PRO A 43 4.51 19.00 -10.56
C PRO A 43 5.50 19.31 -9.45
N PRO A 44 5.66 18.44 -8.47
CA PRO A 44 6.81 18.50 -7.57
C PRO A 44 8.09 18.54 -8.42
N PRO A 45 9.17 19.21 -7.95
CA PRO A 45 10.41 19.27 -8.71
C PRO A 45 10.84 17.85 -9.08
N PRO A 46 11.12 17.57 -10.36
CA PRO A 46 11.45 16.24 -10.80
C PRO A 46 12.69 15.76 -10.04
N PRO A 47 12.69 14.53 -9.53
CA PRO A 47 13.91 13.93 -9.02
C PRO A 47 14.92 13.86 -10.17
N ASN A 48 16.19 13.96 -9.83
CA ASN A 48 17.31 14.04 -10.79
C ASN A 48 17.43 12.87 -11.78
N ASP A 49 16.60 11.84 -11.61
CA ASP A 49 16.67 10.58 -12.38
C ASP A 49 15.55 10.42 -13.43
N LEU A 50 14.62 11.39 -13.54
CA LEU A 50 13.59 11.35 -14.58
C LEU A 50 14.12 11.94 -15.88
N THR A 51 13.83 11.28 -17.00
CA THR A 51 14.12 11.85 -18.33
C THR A 51 13.16 13.01 -18.64
N ASP A 52 13.59 13.95 -19.48
CA ASP A 52 12.74 15.08 -19.92
C ASP A 52 11.42 14.60 -20.55
N GLU A 53 11.41 13.43 -21.17
CA GLU A 53 10.23 12.81 -21.77
C GLU A 53 9.25 12.30 -20.70
N GLN A 54 9.74 11.71 -19.63
CA GLN A 54 8.94 11.31 -18.46
C GLN A 54 8.34 12.51 -17.73
N VAL A 55 9.10 13.59 -17.60
CA VAL A 55 8.62 14.87 -17.02
C VAL A 55 7.53 15.49 -17.89
N ALA A 56 7.68 15.45 -19.23
CA ALA A 56 6.69 15.96 -20.16
C ALA A 56 5.38 15.16 -20.12
N GLN A 57 5.46 13.85 -19.92
CA GLN A 57 4.28 12.96 -19.78
C GLN A 57 3.52 13.25 -18.48
N ILE A 58 4.20 13.56 -17.39
CA ILE A 58 3.58 13.90 -16.10
C ILE A 58 2.74 15.20 -16.18
N THR A 59 3.06 16.11 -17.10
CA THR A 59 2.44 17.44 -17.18
C THR A 59 1.22 17.55 -18.11
N THR A 60 0.78 16.49 -18.76
CA THR A 60 -0.22 16.56 -19.84
C THR A 60 -1.45 15.66 -19.70
N VAL A 61 -1.68 15.06 -18.53
CA VAL A 61 -2.86 14.20 -18.33
C VAL A 61 -4.14 15.03 -18.21
N GLN A 62 -5.15 14.68 -19.00
CA GLN A 62 -6.50 15.23 -18.87
C GLN A 62 -7.30 14.39 -17.90
N CYS A 63 -7.77 15.02 -16.84
CA CYS A 63 -8.62 14.38 -15.86
C CYS A 63 -10.11 14.64 -16.19
N PRO A 64 -11.01 13.65 -16.04
CA PRO A 64 -12.44 13.88 -16.26
C PRO A 64 -13.04 14.82 -15.20
N ASP A 65 -14.06 15.59 -15.57
CA ASP A 65 -14.73 16.56 -14.70
C ASP A 65 -15.43 15.93 -13.48
N VAL A 66 -15.78 14.67 -13.61
CA VAL A 66 -16.33 13.86 -12.51
C VAL A 66 -15.38 12.71 -12.26
N ILE A 67 -14.75 12.73 -11.12
CA ILE A 67 -13.78 11.74 -10.74
C ILE A 67 -14.37 10.89 -9.65
N THR A 68 -14.71 9.69 -10.04
CA THR A 68 -15.07 8.61 -9.12
C THR A 68 -13.87 7.68 -9.02
N GLU A 69 -13.81 6.85 -8.01
CA GLU A 69 -12.82 5.77 -7.92
C GLU A 69 -12.84 4.90 -9.20
N GLU A 70 -14.03 4.68 -9.75
CA GLU A 70 -14.23 3.96 -11.00
C GLU A 70 -13.59 4.70 -12.20
N THR A 71 -13.70 6.04 -12.29
CA THR A 71 -13.05 6.82 -13.34
C THR A 71 -11.53 6.83 -13.22
N VAL A 72 -10.99 6.88 -12.00
CA VAL A 72 -9.55 6.75 -11.77
C VAL A 72 -9.08 5.35 -12.18
N ARG A 73 -9.79 4.30 -11.80
CA ARG A 73 -9.51 2.93 -12.23
C ARG A 73 -9.58 2.76 -13.76
N ALA A 74 -10.58 3.36 -14.40
CA ALA A 74 -10.74 3.30 -15.86
C ALA A 74 -9.64 4.04 -16.62
N LEU A 75 -9.10 5.13 -16.06
CA LEU A 75 -7.95 5.85 -16.63
C LEU A 75 -6.66 5.03 -16.59
N VAL A 76 -6.56 4.11 -15.65
CA VAL A 76 -5.33 3.40 -15.35
C VAL A 76 -5.33 1.97 -15.90
N GLN A 77 -6.50 1.34 -15.98
CA GLN A 77 -6.62 -0.09 -16.33
C GLN A 77 -6.14 -0.53 -17.74
N PRO A 78 -6.15 0.27 -18.80
CA PRO A 78 -5.66 -0.21 -20.11
C PRO A 78 -4.19 0.06 -20.37
N GLN A 79 -3.42 0.52 -19.41
CA GLN A 79 -2.06 1.00 -19.68
C GLN A 79 -1.06 -0.16 -19.67
N ALA A 80 -0.52 -0.43 -20.85
CA ALA A 80 0.53 -1.43 -21.05
C ALA A 80 1.94 -0.90 -20.76
N ASP A 81 2.07 0.42 -20.52
CA ASP A 81 3.34 1.12 -20.30
C ASP A 81 3.38 1.74 -18.91
N ALA A 82 4.41 1.38 -18.14
CA ALA A 82 4.60 1.88 -16.78
C ALA A 82 4.75 3.42 -16.72
N ALA A 83 5.28 4.06 -17.77
CA ALA A 83 5.45 5.51 -17.83
C ALA A 83 4.10 6.23 -18.05
N GLU A 84 3.21 5.67 -18.89
CA GLU A 84 1.88 6.21 -19.13
C GLU A 84 0.98 6.06 -17.88
N PHE A 85 1.07 4.90 -17.23
CA PHE A 85 0.44 4.63 -15.95
C PHE A 85 0.87 5.64 -14.88
N PHE A 86 2.16 5.90 -14.81
CA PHE A 86 2.78 6.83 -13.90
C PHE A 86 2.30 8.27 -14.12
N ALA A 87 2.24 8.72 -15.37
CA ALA A 87 1.77 10.05 -15.73
C ALA A 87 0.29 10.27 -15.35
N SER A 88 -0.58 9.29 -15.61
CA SER A 88 -2.01 9.40 -15.33
C SER A 88 -2.30 9.47 -13.82
N THR A 89 -1.60 8.69 -13.01
CA THR A 89 -1.83 8.66 -11.56
C THR A 89 -1.26 9.86 -10.83
N ALA A 90 -0.09 10.38 -11.23
CA ALA A 90 0.50 11.55 -10.59
C ALA A 90 -0.36 12.81 -10.70
N GLN A 91 -1.10 12.98 -11.81
CA GLN A 91 -1.93 14.17 -12.02
C GLN A 91 -3.38 14.01 -11.58
N CYS A 92 -3.89 12.79 -11.55
CA CYS A 92 -5.24 12.52 -11.09
C CYS A 92 -5.30 12.10 -9.61
N GLY A 93 -4.15 11.97 -8.94
CA GLY A 93 -4.09 11.58 -7.52
C GLY A 93 -4.75 12.59 -6.58
N ASP A 94 -4.53 13.88 -6.81
CA ASP A 94 -5.19 14.96 -6.04
C ASP A 94 -6.71 15.02 -6.29
N ILE A 95 -7.16 14.34 -7.28
CA ILE A 95 -8.55 14.37 -7.74
C ILE A 95 -9.37 13.32 -7.00
N ALA A 96 -8.80 12.27 -6.48
CA ALA A 96 -9.49 11.36 -5.56
C ALA A 96 -9.99 12.11 -4.30
N ALA A 97 -9.24 13.13 -3.86
CA ALA A 97 -9.66 14.02 -2.76
C ALA A 97 -10.88 14.87 -3.11
N VAL A 98 -10.99 15.34 -4.37
CA VAL A 98 -12.13 16.14 -4.84
C VAL A 98 -13.38 15.27 -5.00
N VAL A 99 -13.24 14.01 -5.38
CA VAL A 99 -14.36 13.06 -5.48
C VAL A 99 -14.87 12.65 -4.12
N ALA A 100 -13.99 12.41 -3.16
CA ALA A 100 -14.41 12.20 -1.77
C ALA A 100 -15.17 13.43 -1.21
N ALA A 101 -14.95 14.63 -1.77
CA ALA A 101 -15.62 15.86 -1.39
C ALA A 101 -16.88 16.19 -2.22
N GLY A 102 -17.08 15.60 -3.41
CA GLY A 102 -18.06 16.10 -4.41
C GLY A 102 -19.36 15.33 -4.56
N GLU A 103 -19.42 14.05 -4.32
CA GLU A 103 -20.64 13.24 -4.47
C GLU A 103 -21.13 12.71 -3.12
N GLY A 104 -21.77 13.61 -2.35
CA GLY A 104 -22.30 13.22 -1.05
C GLY A 104 -21.22 12.43 -0.31
N ALA A 105 -20.18 13.16 0.12
CA ALA A 105 -19.06 12.57 0.88
C ALA A 105 -19.63 11.49 1.80
N PRO A 106 -19.21 10.24 1.70
CA PRO A 106 -19.72 9.21 2.58
C PRO A 106 -19.65 9.78 3.98
N ALA A 107 -20.78 9.75 4.69
CA ALA A 107 -20.89 10.42 5.97
C ALA A 107 -19.67 10.04 6.80
N PHE A 108 -18.87 11.03 7.22
CA PHE A 108 -17.74 10.82 8.09
C PHE A 108 -18.23 10.08 9.31
N VAL A 109 -17.79 8.88 9.48
CA VAL A 109 -18.18 8.05 10.61
C VAL A 109 -16.98 7.98 11.53
N SER A 110 -17.15 8.42 12.76
CA SER A 110 -16.12 8.23 13.79
C SER A 110 -15.73 6.75 13.86
N PRO A 111 -14.43 6.38 14.10
CA PRO A 111 -14.03 5.00 14.34
C PRO A 111 -14.88 4.32 15.42
N LEU A 112 -15.32 5.06 16.42
CA LEU A 112 -16.25 4.60 17.48
C LEU A 112 -17.61 4.17 16.93
N GLN A 113 -18.05 4.68 15.78
CA GLN A 113 -19.28 4.26 15.11
C GLN A 113 -19.08 3.03 14.23
N TYR A 114 -17.83 2.67 13.94
CA TYR A 114 -17.43 1.41 13.33
C TYR A 114 -17.11 0.31 14.34
N VAL A 115 -17.09 0.63 15.63
CA VAL A 115 -17.17 -0.40 16.67
C VAL A 115 -18.58 -0.99 16.55
N GLU A 116 -18.75 -1.85 15.58
CA GLU A 116 -19.90 -2.71 15.47
C GLU A 116 -20.06 -3.52 16.75
N ALA A 117 -21.19 -4.22 16.87
CA ALA A 117 -21.41 -5.10 17.99
C ALA A 117 -20.13 -5.87 18.34
N PRO A 118 -19.73 -5.87 19.63
CA PRO A 118 -18.45 -6.44 20.05
C PRO A 118 -18.28 -7.83 19.45
N CYS A 119 -17.13 -8.09 18.89
CA CYS A 119 -16.78 -9.43 18.41
C CYS A 119 -16.73 -10.39 19.58
N PRO A 120 -17.68 -11.34 19.73
CA PRO A 120 -17.77 -12.18 20.92
C PRO A 120 -16.52 -13.03 21.14
N ALA A 121 -15.85 -13.42 20.05
CA ALA A 121 -14.62 -14.21 20.07
C ALA A 121 -13.36 -13.34 20.15
N GLY A 122 -13.51 -12.01 20.20
CA GLY A 122 -12.41 -11.04 20.26
C GLY A 122 -11.95 -10.55 18.90
N THR A 123 -10.92 -9.72 18.90
CA THR A 123 -10.39 -9.05 17.71
C THR A 123 -8.89 -9.32 17.55
N LEU A 124 -8.48 -9.66 16.34
CA LEU A 124 -7.11 -9.59 15.87
C LEU A 124 -6.94 -8.25 15.12
N PHE A 125 -6.02 -7.41 15.57
CA PHE A 125 -5.63 -6.18 14.88
C PHE A 125 -4.29 -6.38 14.22
N THR A 126 -4.20 -6.10 12.90
CA THR A 126 -2.97 -6.30 12.15
C THR A 126 -2.54 -5.01 11.47
N ILE A 127 -1.23 -4.77 11.39
CA ILE A 127 -0.64 -3.58 10.80
C ILE A 127 0.45 -4.00 9.81
N TRP A 128 0.29 -3.66 8.53
CA TRP A 128 1.15 -4.06 7.44
C TRP A 128 1.64 -2.87 6.63
N ALA A 129 2.76 -3.06 5.95
CA ALA A 129 3.29 -2.06 5.04
C ALA A 129 2.52 -2.07 3.72
N HIS A 130 2.33 -3.26 3.11
CA HIS A 130 1.78 -3.43 1.77
C HIS A 130 0.54 -4.34 1.76
N TYR A 131 -0.17 -4.36 0.65
CA TYR A 131 -1.47 -5.04 0.51
C TYR A 131 -1.40 -6.56 0.34
N ASP A 132 -0.23 -7.14 0.22
CA ASP A 132 0.01 -8.59 0.14
C ASP A 132 0.65 -9.16 1.41
N ASP A 133 1.12 -8.32 2.31
CA ASP A 133 1.88 -8.74 3.49
C ASP A 133 1.06 -9.61 4.44
N ASP A 134 -0.20 -9.29 4.63
CA ASP A 134 -1.11 -10.08 5.48
C ASP A 134 -1.40 -11.45 4.90
N LEU A 135 -1.47 -11.56 3.57
CA LEU A 135 -1.63 -12.83 2.87
C LEU A 135 -0.34 -13.67 2.94
N ILE A 136 0.83 -13.02 2.87
CA ILE A 136 2.13 -13.69 2.85
C ILE A 136 2.61 -13.99 4.28
N PHE A 137 2.62 -12.99 5.16
CA PHE A 137 3.23 -13.10 6.49
C PHE A 137 2.19 -13.18 7.62
N GLY A 138 0.96 -12.71 7.39
CA GLY A 138 -0.15 -12.80 8.33
C GLY A 138 -0.91 -14.12 8.29
N SER A 139 -0.79 -14.87 7.19
CA SER A 139 -1.46 -16.18 7.03
C SER A 139 -0.51 -17.33 7.45
N PRO A 140 -1.02 -18.33 8.22
CA PRO A 140 -2.43 -18.67 8.45
C PRO A 140 -3.11 -17.99 9.64
N THR A 141 -2.42 -17.20 10.45
CA THR A 141 -3.00 -16.62 11.69
C THR A 141 -4.29 -15.82 11.42
N ILE A 142 -4.35 -15.04 10.33
CA ILE A 142 -5.54 -14.27 9.99
C ILE A 142 -6.74 -15.17 9.62
N PRO A 143 -6.64 -16.11 8.67
CA PRO A 143 -7.74 -17.04 8.41
C PRO A 143 -8.13 -17.88 9.63
N ASP A 144 -7.18 -18.32 10.47
CA ASP A 144 -7.47 -19.08 11.68
C ASP A 144 -8.28 -18.24 12.71
N ALA A 145 -7.95 -16.95 12.83
CA ALA A 145 -8.72 -16.03 13.67
C ALA A 145 -10.17 -15.87 13.18
N LEU A 146 -10.36 -15.73 11.87
CA LEU A 146 -11.69 -15.66 11.26
C LEU A 146 -12.49 -16.96 11.44
N ASP A 147 -11.86 -18.12 11.32
CA ASP A 147 -12.48 -19.44 11.56
C ASP A 147 -12.86 -19.60 13.03
N ALA A 148 -12.09 -19.04 13.96
CA ALA A 148 -12.41 -18.98 15.37
C ALA A 148 -13.53 -17.97 15.70
N GLY A 149 -14.10 -17.28 14.71
CA GLY A 149 -15.14 -16.26 14.87
C GLY A 149 -14.66 -14.91 15.36
N GLN A 150 -13.35 -14.70 15.41
CA GLN A 150 -12.77 -13.40 15.74
C GLN A 150 -13.02 -12.39 14.63
N CYS A 151 -12.98 -11.10 14.98
CA CYS A 151 -12.89 -10.04 13.99
C CYS A 151 -11.42 -9.74 13.64
N VAL A 152 -11.18 -9.44 12.39
CA VAL A 152 -9.90 -8.99 11.87
C VAL A 152 -10.02 -7.52 11.47
N ARG A 153 -9.13 -6.70 12.00
CA ARG A 153 -9.00 -5.28 11.68
C ARG A 153 -7.59 -5.07 11.17
N THR A 154 -7.46 -4.68 9.92
CA THR A 154 -6.16 -4.56 9.27
C THR A 154 -5.91 -3.13 8.85
N LEU A 155 -4.78 -2.56 9.27
CA LEU A 155 -4.29 -1.26 8.83
C LEU A 155 -3.11 -1.45 7.87
N TYR A 156 -3.23 -0.91 6.65
CA TYR A 156 -2.14 -0.83 5.69
C TYR A 156 -1.58 0.59 5.67
N LEU A 157 -0.26 0.72 5.81
CA LEU A 157 0.38 2.02 5.92
C LEU A 157 0.63 2.66 4.56
N THR A 158 1.17 1.89 3.59
CA THR A 158 1.44 2.43 2.25
C THR A 158 0.28 2.18 1.28
N GLY A 159 0.28 2.91 0.18
CA GLY A 159 -0.63 2.64 -0.95
C GLY A 159 -0.19 1.47 -1.81
N SER A 160 0.93 0.81 -1.43
CA SER A 160 1.45 -0.35 -2.16
C SER A 160 1.67 -0.06 -3.65
N ASP A 161 1.95 1.20 -3.96
CA ASP A 161 1.97 1.71 -5.32
C ASP A 161 3.23 1.33 -6.11
N ALA A 162 4.28 0.87 -5.44
CA ALA A 162 5.56 0.45 -6.03
C ALA A 162 6.11 1.47 -7.07
N GLY A 163 5.77 2.76 -6.89
CA GLY A 163 6.09 3.82 -7.84
C GLY A 163 5.28 3.82 -9.13
N MET A 164 4.30 2.93 -9.25
CA MET A 164 3.39 2.83 -10.40
C MET A 164 2.09 3.64 -10.22
N GLY A 165 1.93 4.24 -9.05
CA GLY A 165 0.88 5.20 -8.73
C GLY A 165 -0.42 4.58 -8.24
N LEU A 166 -1.39 5.49 -7.97
CA LEU A 166 -2.62 5.20 -7.25
C LEU A 166 -3.47 4.09 -7.88
N GLY A 167 -3.59 4.08 -9.20
CA GLY A 167 -4.40 3.07 -9.87
C GLY A 167 -3.83 1.66 -9.76
N TYR A 168 -2.51 1.51 -9.72
CA TYR A 168 -1.89 0.24 -9.40
C TYR A 168 -2.22 -0.18 -7.96
N GLY A 169 -2.10 0.76 -7.01
CA GLY A 169 -2.52 0.52 -5.62
C GLY A 169 -3.99 0.07 -5.51
N TYR A 170 -4.91 0.72 -6.23
CA TYR A 170 -6.31 0.33 -6.26
C TYR A 170 -6.54 -1.08 -6.84
N GLY A 171 -5.81 -1.44 -7.90
CA GLY A 171 -5.84 -2.81 -8.44
C GLY A 171 -5.44 -3.84 -7.38
N ARG A 172 -4.42 -3.54 -6.58
CA ARG A 172 -4.00 -4.39 -5.46
C ARG A 172 -5.03 -4.43 -4.33
N GLU A 173 -5.73 -3.31 -4.02
CA GLU A 173 -6.85 -3.32 -3.08
C GLU A 173 -8.01 -4.20 -3.57
N ASP A 174 -8.31 -4.22 -4.88
CA ASP A 174 -9.29 -5.14 -5.45
C ASP A 174 -8.85 -6.59 -5.29
N GLY A 175 -7.58 -6.87 -5.56
CA GLY A 175 -6.99 -8.18 -5.33
C GLY A 175 -7.06 -8.63 -3.87
N LEU A 176 -6.81 -7.70 -2.96
CA LEU A 176 -6.92 -7.94 -1.52
C LEU A 176 -8.36 -8.32 -1.12
N ARG A 177 -9.37 -7.56 -1.58
CA ARG A 177 -10.79 -7.89 -1.33
C ARG A 177 -11.15 -9.27 -1.88
N ALA A 178 -10.72 -9.57 -3.11
CA ALA A 178 -10.94 -10.88 -3.72
C ALA A 178 -10.24 -12.03 -2.96
N ALA A 179 -9.05 -11.79 -2.40
CA ALA A 179 -8.38 -12.76 -1.53
C ALA A 179 -9.14 -13.00 -0.22
N TYR A 180 -9.70 -11.95 0.38
CA TYR A 180 -10.55 -12.10 1.57
C TYR A 180 -11.86 -12.83 1.27
N ASP A 181 -12.41 -12.70 0.06
CA ASP A 181 -13.56 -13.55 -0.36
C ASP A 181 -13.21 -15.03 -0.33
N VAL A 182 -11.99 -15.38 -0.77
CA VAL A 182 -11.49 -16.77 -0.67
C VAL A 182 -11.30 -17.19 0.79
N ILE A 183 -10.70 -16.33 1.62
CA ILE A 183 -10.48 -16.61 3.05
C ILE A 183 -11.80 -16.83 3.78
N LEU A 184 -12.81 -16.02 3.47
CA LEU A 184 -14.16 -16.10 4.06
C LEU A 184 -15.03 -17.19 3.43
N ASN A 185 -14.54 -17.83 2.36
CA ASN A 185 -15.25 -18.83 1.57
C ASN A 185 -16.62 -18.32 1.07
N ALA A 186 -16.70 -17.06 0.68
CA ALA A 186 -17.91 -16.40 0.19
C ALA A 186 -17.55 -15.27 -0.78
N PRO A 187 -18.16 -15.21 -1.97
CA PRO A 187 -18.10 -14.01 -2.79
C PRO A 187 -18.94 -12.92 -2.12
N LEU A 188 -18.30 -11.83 -1.71
CA LEU A 188 -18.92 -10.75 -0.95
C LEU A 188 -18.97 -9.45 -1.76
N GLU A 189 -20.00 -8.65 -1.54
CA GLU A 189 -19.99 -7.26 -1.93
C GLU A 189 -19.24 -6.46 -0.86
N TRP A 190 -18.43 -5.51 -1.29
CA TRP A 190 -17.61 -4.69 -0.41
C TRP A 190 -18.09 -3.25 -0.43
N GLU A 191 -18.40 -2.70 0.73
CA GLU A 191 -18.57 -1.26 0.85
C GLU A 191 -17.20 -0.60 1.05
N GLN A 192 -17.06 0.58 0.44
CA GLN A 192 -15.91 1.44 0.59
C GLN A 192 -16.36 2.77 1.17
N ARG A 193 -15.67 3.25 2.20
CA ARG A 193 -16.00 4.47 2.92
C ARG A 193 -14.72 5.15 3.39
N THR A 194 -14.89 6.33 3.97
CA THR A 194 -13.83 7.01 4.71
C THR A 194 -14.19 7.13 6.18
N VAL A 195 -13.19 7.23 7.03
CA VAL A 195 -13.35 7.52 8.45
C VAL A 195 -12.33 8.56 8.87
N THR A 196 -12.77 9.62 9.53
CA THR A 196 -11.89 10.61 10.12
C THR A 196 -11.62 10.24 11.56
N LEU A 197 -10.35 10.09 11.89
CA LEU A 197 -9.85 9.77 13.22
C LEU A 197 -9.84 11.01 14.12
N THR A 198 -9.67 10.82 15.43
CA THR A 198 -9.57 11.94 16.39
C THR A 198 -8.31 12.78 16.18
N ASN A 199 -7.26 12.21 15.60
CA ASN A 199 -6.06 12.94 15.21
C ASN A 199 -6.23 13.77 13.93
N GLY A 200 -7.43 13.75 13.31
CA GLY A 200 -7.78 14.50 12.11
C GLY A 200 -7.51 13.77 10.80
N LEU A 201 -6.75 12.68 10.79
CA LEU A 201 -6.46 11.93 9.58
C LEU A 201 -7.69 11.19 9.07
N THR A 202 -7.85 11.14 7.74
CA THR A 202 -8.96 10.45 7.09
C THR A 202 -8.45 9.19 6.40
N LEU A 203 -8.92 8.03 6.87
CA LEU A 203 -8.60 6.73 6.31
C LEU A 203 -9.67 6.28 5.32
N ALA A 204 -9.25 5.68 4.21
CA ALA A 204 -10.14 4.86 3.42
C ALA A 204 -10.34 3.51 4.11
N ILE A 205 -11.55 2.95 4.01
CA ILE A 205 -11.88 1.65 4.56
C ILE A 205 -12.64 0.81 3.56
N SER A 206 -12.41 -0.50 3.61
CA SER A 206 -13.21 -1.51 2.91
C SER A 206 -13.73 -2.54 3.89
N ARG A 207 -15.00 -2.94 3.71
CA ARG A 207 -15.67 -3.88 4.59
C ARG A 207 -16.66 -4.73 3.80
N PRO A 208 -16.71 -6.06 3.99
CA PRO A 208 -17.72 -6.87 3.31
C PRO A 208 -19.12 -6.57 3.86
N ILE A 209 -20.07 -6.43 2.95
CA ILE A 209 -21.49 -6.22 3.31
C ILE A 209 -22.04 -7.54 3.86
N GLY A 210 -22.59 -7.46 5.07
CA GLY A 210 -23.18 -8.63 5.74
C GLY A 210 -22.23 -9.51 6.54
N ASP A 211 -20.91 -9.23 6.48
CA ASP A 211 -19.94 -9.89 7.37
C ASP A 211 -19.07 -8.86 8.10
N PRO A 212 -19.43 -8.48 9.34
CA PRO A 212 -18.72 -7.44 10.08
C PRO A 212 -17.38 -7.89 10.65
N ARG A 213 -16.97 -9.13 10.42
CA ARG A 213 -15.72 -9.66 10.98
C ARG A 213 -14.48 -9.05 10.36
N VAL A 214 -14.54 -8.51 9.14
CA VAL A 214 -13.40 -7.92 8.46
C VAL A 214 -13.58 -6.41 8.27
N THR A 215 -12.53 -5.64 8.57
CA THR A 215 -12.43 -4.23 8.17
C THR A 215 -10.98 -3.94 7.80
N LEU A 216 -10.78 -3.43 6.59
CA LEU A 216 -9.49 -3.05 6.04
C LEU A 216 -9.38 -1.53 6.04
N PHE A 217 -8.33 -0.99 6.63
CA PHE A 217 -8.03 0.44 6.72
C PHE A 217 -6.81 0.76 5.87
N PHE A 218 -6.89 1.82 5.10
CA PHE A 218 -5.85 2.23 4.17
C PHE A 218 -5.39 3.66 4.48
N LEU A 219 -4.13 3.82 4.85
CA LEU A 219 -3.50 5.12 5.05
C LEU A 219 -2.87 5.64 3.75
N ARG A 220 -2.60 4.75 2.80
CA ARG A 220 -2.12 5.05 1.45
C ARG A 220 -0.93 6.00 1.41
N LEU A 221 0.05 5.81 2.30
CA LEU A 221 1.32 6.53 2.23
C LEU A 221 2.18 6.03 1.05
N PRO A 222 3.14 6.83 0.57
CA PRO A 222 4.08 6.39 -0.46
C PRO A 222 4.80 5.09 -0.10
N ASP A 223 4.86 4.15 -1.05
CA ASP A 223 5.74 2.99 -0.98
C ASP A 223 7.21 3.46 -1.06
N GLY A 224 8.04 2.98 -0.13
CA GLY A 224 9.43 3.39 -0.04
C GLY A 224 10.38 2.65 -0.98
N GLY A 225 9.91 1.54 -1.55
CA GLY A 225 10.70 0.63 -2.37
C GLY A 225 11.84 -0.04 -1.62
N LEU A 226 12.47 -1.02 -2.27
CA LEU A 226 13.60 -1.78 -1.69
C LEU A 226 14.83 -0.90 -1.38
N GLY A 227 14.94 0.26 -2.00
CA GLY A 227 16.01 1.23 -1.77
C GLY A 227 15.75 2.20 -0.62
N ALA A 228 14.60 2.12 0.05
CA ALA A 228 14.17 3.02 1.13
C ALA A 228 14.09 4.52 0.76
N GLY A 229 14.23 4.86 -0.51
CA GLY A 229 14.29 6.23 -1.01
C GLY A 229 12.95 6.77 -1.51
N GLY A 230 11.93 5.92 -1.64
CA GLY A 230 10.70 6.24 -2.34
C GLY A 230 10.86 6.27 -3.85
N PHE A 231 9.82 6.73 -4.52
CA PHE A 231 9.75 6.79 -5.97
C PHE A 231 9.54 8.22 -6.47
N PRO A 232 9.89 8.50 -7.73
CA PRO A 232 9.71 9.82 -8.32
C PRO A 232 8.27 10.35 -8.24
N ALA A 233 7.27 9.50 -8.47
CA ALA A 233 5.86 9.87 -8.42
C ALA A 233 5.41 10.44 -7.07
N THR A 234 6.06 10.01 -6.01
CA THR A 234 5.75 10.39 -4.63
C THR A 234 6.82 11.30 -4.03
N GLY A 235 7.58 12.02 -4.90
CA GLY A 235 8.57 12.99 -4.48
C GLY A 235 9.79 12.41 -3.80
N MET A 236 10.13 11.14 -4.04
CA MET A 236 11.25 10.43 -3.39
C MET A 236 11.12 10.42 -1.87
N THR A 237 9.91 10.24 -1.36
CA THR A 237 9.63 10.17 0.08
C THR A 237 9.26 8.75 0.52
N SER A 238 9.55 8.41 1.78
CA SER A 238 9.33 7.04 2.28
C SER A 238 9.19 6.98 3.80
N LEU A 239 8.57 5.92 4.30
CA LEU A 239 8.49 5.61 5.74
C LEU A 239 9.87 5.57 6.42
N PRO A 240 10.93 4.95 5.83
CA PRO A 240 12.28 4.97 6.40
C PRO A 240 12.85 6.38 6.57
N GLN A 241 12.59 7.29 5.63
CA GLN A 241 13.04 8.68 5.73
C GLN A 241 12.29 9.44 6.82
N LEU A 242 10.98 9.19 6.99
CA LEU A 242 10.16 9.75 8.05
C LEU A 242 10.63 9.27 9.42
N LEU A 243 10.84 7.97 9.60
CA LEU A 243 11.33 7.39 10.85
C LEU A 243 12.71 7.92 11.24
N ALA A 244 13.59 8.11 10.24
CA ALA A 244 14.93 8.66 10.42
C ALA A 244 14.95 10.18 10.66
N GLY A 245 13.79 10.88 10.62
CA GLY A 245 13.67 12.32 10.77
C GLY A 245 14.29 13.12 9.62
N LYS A 246 14.53 12.50 8.46
CA LYS A 246 15.03 13.18 7.24
C LYS A 246 13.93 14.02 6.60
N ILE A 247 12.69 13.63 6.74
CA ILE A 247 11.48 14.35 6.37
C ILE A 247 10.57 14.45 7.59
N ARG A 248 9.66 15.41 7.61
CA ARG A 248 8.75 15.65 8.74
C ARG A 248 7.40 14.95 8.58
N GLU A 249 6.99 14.75 7.35
CA GLU A 249 5.70 14.20 6.96
C GLU A 249 5.80 13.47 5.62
N LEU A 250 4.87 12.57 5.42
CA LEU A 250 4.52 11.97 4.13
C LEU A 250 3.16 12.50 3.71
N HIS A 251 2.85 12.40 2.42
CA HIS A 251 1.52 12.73 1.93
C HIS A 251 0.82 11.47 1.43
N MET A 252 -0.44 11.28 1.84
CA MET A 252 -1.27 10.20 1.28
C MET A 252 -1.34 10.36 -0.23
N ILE A 253 -1.17 9.27 -0.97
CA ILE A 253 -1.09 9.33 -2.44
C ILE A 253 -2.44 9.60 -3.11
N ASP A 254 -3.55 9.42 -2.40
CA ASP A 254 -4.92 9.63 -2.88
C ASP A 254 -5.47 11.01 -2.50
N THR A 255 -5.21 11.49 -1.31
CA THR A 255 -5.80 12.73 -0.79
C THR A 255 -4.80 13.89 -0.70
N GLY A 256 -3.51 13.61 -0.75
CA GLY A 256 -2.47 14.61 -0.47
C GLY A 256 -2.38 15.02 1.00
N GLU A 257 -3.15 14.40 1.90
CA GLU A 257 -3.15 14.71 3.33
C GLU A 257 -1.78 14.43 3.95
N ALA A 258 -1.25 15.40 4.71
CA ALA A 258 0.05 15.29 5.35
C ALA A 258 -0.01 14.44 6.61
N VAL A 259 0.90 13.47 6.73
CA VAL A 259 0.95 12.50 7.82
C VAL A 259 2.34 12.49 8.44
N SER A 260 2.44 12.87 9.70
CA SER A 260 3.67 12.78 10.49
C SER A 260 3.84 11.38 11.11
N LEU A 261 5.03 11.12 11.64
CA LEU A 261 5.29 9.88 12.39
C LEU A 261 4.37 9.73 13.62
N ASP A 262 4.10 10.84 14.32
CA ASP A 262 3.15 10.86 15.44
C ASP A 262 1.72 10.64 14.94
N GLY A 263 1.36 11.12 13.75
CA GLY A 263 0.09 10.84 13.10
C GLY A 263 -0.12 9.35 12.84
N ILE A 264 0.90 8.65 12.32
CA ILE A 264 0.82 7.19 12.12
C ILE A 264 0.69 6.48 13.47
N SER A 265 1.54 6.83 14.43
CA SER A 265 1.53 6.20 15.77
C SER A 265 0.19 6.40 16.46
N SER A 266 -0.37 7.63 16.44
CA SER A 266 -1.69 7.92 17.02
C SER A 266 -2.82 7.19 16.32
N THR A 267 -2.72 6.97 14.99
CA THR A 267 -3.66 6.14 14.23
C THR A 267 -3.67 4.70 14.74
N VAL A 268 -2.49 4.08 14.91
CA VAL A 268 -2.37 2.73 15.47
C VAL A 268 -3.01 2.67 16.87
N VAL A 269 -2.70 3.64 17.73
CA VAL A 269 -3.22 3.69 19.11
C VAL A 269 -4.73 3.92 19.14
N GLU A 270 -5.26 4.78 18.27
CA GLU A 270 -6.70 5.04 18.22
C GLU A 270 -7.49 3.81 17.78
N LEU A 271 -7.04 3.11 16.73
CA LEU A 271 -7.66 1.85 16.29
C LEU A 271 -7.53 0.75 17.35
N TYR A 272 -6.35 0.63 18.00
CA TYR A 272 -6.17 -0.28 19.12
C TYR A 272 -7.18 -0.02 20.25
N ASN A 273 -7.35 1.24 20.63
CA ASN A 273 -8.29 1.63 21.68
C ASN A 273 -9.75 1.45 21.27
N ALA A 274 -10.09 1.68 19.99
CA ALA A 274 -11.43 1.50 19.48
C ALA A 274 -11.86 0.03 19.47
N TYR A 275 -10.96 -0.87 19.06
CA TYR A 275 -11.29 -2.30 18.88
C TYR A 275 -10.89 -3.19 20.04
N GLN A 276 -10.06 -2.72 20.97
CA GLN A 276 -9.61 -3.48 22.15
C GLN A 276 -9.14 -4.90 21.80
N PRO A 277 -8.20 -5.06 20.86
CA PRO A 277 -7.83 -6.37 20.35
C PRO A 277 -7.23 -7.27 21.42
N GLN A 278 -7.40 -8.57 21.25
CA GLN A 278 -6.73 -9.59 22.07
C GLN A 278 -5.30 -9.81 21.59
N THR A 279 -5.07 -9.63 20.29
CA THR A 279 -3.76 -9.76 19.64
C THR A 279 -3.56 -8.63 18.65
N VAL A 280 -2.35 -8.06 18.66
CA VAL A 280 -1.86 -7.11 17.67
C VAL A 280 -0.74 -7.79 16.89
N MET A 281 -0.82 -7.83 15.56
CA MET A 281 0.20 -8.41 14.70
C MET A 281 0.77 -7.36 13.76
N ALA A 282 2.09 -7.33 13.60
CA ALA A 282 2.77 -6.44 12.66
C ALA A 282 4.02 -7.11 12.08
N HIS A 283 4.71 -6.43 11.17
CA HIS A 283 6.04 -6.85 10.74
C HIS A 283 7.05 -6.84 11.88
N LEU A 284 8.08 -7.69 11.78
CA LEU A 284 9.20 -7.68 12.70
C LEU A 284 9.94 -6.32 12.62
N PRO A 285 10.16 -5.61 13.76
CA PRO A 285 10.80 -4.30 13.76
C PRO A 285 12.21 -4.30 13.18
N GLY A 286 12.56 -3.26 12.43
CA GLY A 286 13.92 -3.11 11.87
C GLY A 286 15.02 -3.03 12.91
N SER A 287 14.67 -2.58 14.12
CA SER A 287 15.54 -2.57 15.30
C SER A 287 15.67 -3.93 16.01
N ALA A 288 14.99 -4.99 15.52
CA ALA A 288 15.12 -6.34 16.06
C ALA A 288 16.18 -7.16 15.29
N GLN A 289 16.67 -8.23 15.92
CA GLN A 289 17.51 -9.19 15.22
C GLN A 289 16.69 -10.00 14.19
N GLY A 290 17.32 -10.37 13.07
CA GLY A 290 16.70 -11.21 12.06
C GLY A 290 15.93 -10.47 10.96
N THR A 291 16.06 -9.14 10.88
CA THR A 291 15.40 -8.29 9.88
C THR A 291 16.30 -7.86 8.73
N SER A 292 17.57 -8.23 8.76
CA SER A 292 18.51 -7.89 7.68
C SER A 292 18.05 -8.47 6.35
N GLY A 293 17.89 -7.61 5.33
CA GLY A 293 17.41 -8.00 4.01
C GLY A 293 15.87 -7.98 3.86
N ASP A 294 15.13 -7.58 4.90
CA ASP A 294 13.70 -7.34 4.80
C ASP A 294 13.40 -6.02 4.08
N HIS A 295 12.16 -5.86 3.63
CA HIS A 295 11.71 -4.60 3.02
C HIS A 295 11.84 -3.45 4.03
N PRO A 296 12.36 -2.27 3.63
CA PRO A 296 12.50 -1.14 4.55
C PRO A 296 11.18 -0.68 5.19
N ASP A 297 10.08 -0.69 4.44
CA ASP A 297 8.76 -0.32 4.96
C ASP A 297 8.23 -1.35 5.96
N HIS A 298 8.51 -2.66 5.78
CA HIS A 298 8.19 -3.68 6.79
C HIS A 298 8.87 -3.36 8.11
N GLN A 299 10.18 -3.10 8.05
CA GLN A 299 10.99 -2.78 9.22
C GLN A 299 10.43 -1.56 9.97
N VAL A 300 10.08 -0.49 9.25
CA VAL A 300 9.52 0.73 9.86
C VAL A 300 8.13 0.50 10.42
N THR A 301 7.28 -0.26 9.74
CA THR A 301 5.95 -0.63 10.25
C THR A 301 6.08 -1.34 11.60
N GLY A 302 6.99 -2.31 11.70
CA GLY A 302 7.31 -2.99 12.95
C GLY A 302 7.85 -2.05 14.02
N ASP A 303 8.77 -1.14 13.67
CA ASP A 303 9.34 -0.16 14.60
C ASP A 303 8.28 0.81 15.15
N ILE A 304 7.30 1.22 14.35
CA ILE A 304 6.19 2.06 14.80
C ILE A 304 5.34 1.32 15.84
N VAL A 305 4.94 0.09 15.55
CA VAL A 305 4.15 -0.73 16.49
C VAL A 305 4.95 -1.01 17.77
N MET A 306 6.24 -1.33 17.64
CA MET A 306 7.11 -1.56 18.80
C MET A 306 7.21 -0.32 19.70
N ARG A 307 7.33 0.88 19.13
CA ARG A 307 7.35 2.14 19.91
C ARG A 307 6.05 2.37 20.67
N THR A 308 4.89 2.07 20.07
CA THR A 308 3.59 2.19 20.77
C THR A 308 3.46 1.18 21.91
N ALA A 309 4.02 -0.03 21.73
CA ALA A 309 4.05 -1.04 22.78
C ALA A 309 5.04 -0.67 23.91
N ASP A 310 6.26 -0.24 23.57
CA ASP A 310 7.28 0.18 24.53
C ASP A 310 6.83 1.38 25.38
N SER A 311 6.04 2.28 24.80
CA SER A 311 5.46 3.42 25.53
C SER A 311 4.25 3.06 26.41
N GLY A 312 3.76 1.81 26.32
CA GLY A 312 2.58 1.32 27.03
C GLY A 312 1.24 1.82 26.46
N GLN A 313 1.24 2.45 25.28
CA GLN A 313 0.01 2.86 24.59
C GLN A 313 -0.72 1.66 23.94
N VAL A 314 0.03 0.64 23.58
CA VAL A 314 -0.44 -0.69 23.20
C VAL A 314 0.13 -1.68 24.20
N ASP A 315 -0.69 -2.62 24.68
CA ASP A 315 -0.23 -3.63 25.63
C ASP A 315 0.81 -4.55 24.97
N PRO A 316 2.09 -4.54 25.43
CA PRO A 316 3.15 -5.32 24.82
C PRO A 316 2.92 -6.84 24.89
N ALA A 317 2.15 -7.30 25.89
CA ALA A 317 1.83 -8.73 26.01
C ALA A 317 0.88 -9.24 24.91
N LYS A 318 0.21 -8.32 24.20
CA LYS A 318 -0.69 -8.65 23.09
C LYS A 318 -0.01 -8.57 21.72
N VAL A 319 1.24 -8.08 21.65
CA VAL A 319 1.91 -7.81 20.39
C VAL A 319 2.76 -9.00 19.94
N ILE A 320 2.55 -9.41 18.70
CA ILE A 320 3.36 -10.41 17.99
C ILE A 320 3.83 -9.82 16.67
N TYR A 321 5.00 -10.24 16.22
CA TYR A 321 5.59 -9.78 14.97
C TYR A 321 5.80 -10.94 14.01
N ALA A 322 5.44 -10.72 12.75
CA ALA A 322 5.70 -11.65 11.67
C ALA A 322 7.03 -11.30 10.99
N GLN A 323 7.87 -12.30 10.82
CA GLN A 323 9.11 -12.16 10.06
C GLN A 323 8.79 -12.07 8.58
N GLY A 324 9.30 -11.02 7.92
CA GLY A 324 9.11 -10.77 6.49
C GLY A 324 10.04 -11.61 5.60
N TYR A 325 10.71 -10.97 4.66
CA TYR A 325 11.57 -11.64 3.67
C TYR A 325 12.63 -12.59 4.26
N PRO A 326 13.28 -12.28 5.40
CA PRO A 326 14.25 -13.18 6.01
C PRO A 326 13.69 -14.54 6.43
N SER A 327 12.36 -14.69 6.51
CA SER A 327 11.72 -15.99 6.77
C SER A 327 12.12 -17.07 5.77
N GLU A 328 12.53 -16.69 4.54
CA GLU A 328 13.01 -17.62 3.51
C GLU A 328 14.23 -18.44 3.97
N ALA A 329 15.03 -17.90 4.88
CA ALA A 329 16.20 -18.60 5.42
C ALA A 329 15.85 -19.72 6.43
N HIS A 330 14.62 -19.76 6.89
CA HIS A 330 14.15 -20.77 7.85
C HIS A 330 13.55 -22.00 7.14
N PRO A 331 13.39 -23.14 7.83
CA PRO A 331 12.69 -24.30 7.29
C PRO A 331 11.26 -23.95 6.86
N GLN A 332 10.72 -24.67 5.88
CA GLN A 332 9.28 -24.61 5.59
C GLN A 332 8.52 -25.18 6.79
N ASN A 333 7.42 -24.50 7.15
CA ASN A 333 6.59 -24.88 8.30
C ASN A 333 5.09 -24.87 8.01
N LEU A 334 4.70 -24.62 6.76
CA LEU A 334 3.31 -24.71 6.30
C LEU A 334 3.19 -25.83 5.27
N GLU A 335 2.16 -26.66 5.42
CA GLU A 335 1.88 -27.82 4.55
C GLU A 335 0.37 -28.14 4.51
N GLY A 336 -0.02 -29.04 3.61
CA GLY A 336 -1.40 -29.55 3.51
C GLY A 336 -2.43 -28.46 3.26
N ASP A 337 -3.61 -28.60 3.86
CA ASP A 337 -4.76 -27.72 3.66
C ASP A 337 -4.49 -26.27 4.09
N VAL A 338 -3.68 -26.08 5.13
CA VAL A 338 -3.28 -24.76 5.62
C VAL A 338 -2.49 -24.00 4.56
N LEU A 339 -1.49 -24.66 3.96
CA LEU A 339 -0.72 -24.09 2.86
C LEU A 339 -1.60 -23.87 1.64
N GLN A 340 -2.45 -24.83 1.28
CA GLN A 340 -3.32 -24.72 0.11
C GLN A 340 -4.24 -23.50 0.22
N ARG A 341 -4.91 -23.30 1.35
CA ARG A 341 -5.77 -22.14 1.59
C ARG A 341 -5.04 -20.81 1.46
N LYS A 342 -3.82 -20.73 2.00
CA LYS A 342 -2.95 -19.53 1.85
C LYS A 342 -2.62 -19.26 0.38
N LEU A 343 -2.26 -20.31 -0.35
CA LEU A 343 -1.91 -20.22 -1.77
C LEU A 343 -3.12 -19.84 -2.63
N ASP A 344 -4.31 -20.36 -2.34
CA ASP A 344 -5.52 -20.03 -3.08
C ASP A 344 -5.89 -18.57 -2.92
N ALA A 345 -5.83 -18.03 -1.70
CA ALA A 345 -6.07 -16.62 -1.42
C ALA A 345 -5.01 -15.74 -2.11
N PHE A 346 -3.73 -16.10 -2.01
CA PHE A 346 -2.66 -15.34 -2.64
C PHE A 346 -2.73 -15.38 -4.17
N ALA A 347 -3.10 -16.51 -4.76
CA ALA A 347 -3.22 -16.63 -6.23
C ALA A 347 -4.31 -15.72 -6.79
N VAL A 348 -5.43 -15.58 -6.06
CA VAL A 348 -6.50 -14.65 -6.44
C VAL A 348 -6.02 -13.21 -6.33
N TYR A 349 -5.35 -12.83 -5.25
CA TYR A 349 -4.71 -11.52 -5.12
C TYR A 349 -3.75 -11.25 -6.29
N ALA A 350 -2.82 -12.18 -6.55
CA ALA A 350 -1.80 -12.04 -7.59
C ALA A 350 -2.41 -11.87 -8.99
N SER A 351 -3.62 -12.37 -9.26
CA SER A 351 -4.31 -12.15 -10.52
C SER A 351 -4.70 -10.68 -10.76
N HIS A 352 -4.73 -9.87 -9.71
CA HIS A 352 -4.96 -8.43 -9.74
C HIS A 352 -3.67 -7.61 -9.65
N ASP A 353 -2.52 -8.25 -9.44
CA ASP A 353 -1.21 -7.61 -9.38
C ASP A 353 -0.36 -8.00 -10.61
N PRO A 354 -0.25 -7.12 -11.61
CA PRO A 354 0.45 -7.44 -12.86
C PRO A 354 1.96 -7.69 -12.70
N VAL A 355 2.51 -7.37 -11.52
CA VAL A 355 3.93 -7.60 -11.20
C VAL A 355 4.17 -9.03 -10.72
N ILE A 356 3.14 -9.70 -10.18
CA ILE A 356 3.25 -11.06 -9.67
C ILE A 356 2.77 -12.05 -10.74
N PRO A 357 3.68 -12.77 -11.41
CA PRO A 357 3.32 -13.58 -12.57
C PRO A 357 2.74 -14.96 -12.18
N CYS A 358 1.70 -14.99 -11.33
CA CYS A 358 1.00 -16.22 -10.98
C CYS A 358 -0.51 -15.99 -10.84
N SER A 359 -1.28 -17.06 -11.03
CA SER A 359 -2.76 -17.04 -10.92
C SER A 359 -3.33 -18.36 -10.37
N THR A 360 -2.47 -19.27 -9.97
CA THR A 360 -2.84 -20.54 -9.34
C THR A 360 -1.86 -20.85 -8.21
N ALA A 361 -2.28 -21.67 -7.24
CA ALA A 361 -1.44 -22.11 -6.13
C ALA A 361 -0.07 -22.63 -6.62
N ASP A 362 -0.07 -23.54 -7.59
CA ASP A 362 1.15 -24.14 -8.13
C ASP A 362 2.06 -23.12 -8.82
N THR A 363 1.49 -22.18 -9.58
CA THR A 363 2.30 -21.17 -10.25
C THR A 363 2.88 -20.18 -9.26
N CYS A 364 2.17 -19.82 -8.17
CA CYS A 364 2.65 -18.91 -7.14
C CYS A 364 3.82 -19.51 -6.33
N LEU A 365 3.83 -20.81 -6.10
CA LEU A 365 4.97 -21.49 -5.47
C LEU A 365 6.26 -21.39 -6.30
N ASN A 366 6.15 -21.22 -7.60
CA ASN A 366 7.30 -21.12 -8.52
C ASN A 366 7.77 -19.67 -8.76
N VAL A 367 7.06 -18.68 -8.23
CA VAL A 367 7.51 -17.27 -8.34
C VAL A 367 8.70 -17.05 -7.42
N ASN A 368 9.78 -16.55 -7.99
CA ASN A 368 11.00 -16.27 -7.23
C ASN A 368 10.70 -15.38 -6.01
N ARG A 369 11.24 -15.74 -4.85
CA ARG A 369 10.99 -15.18 -3.53
C ARG A 369 9.60 -15.48 -2.98
N PHE A 370 8.50 -15.11 -3.68
CA PHE A 370 7.14 -15.32 -3.20
C PHE A 370 6.87 -16.77 -2.80
N GLY A 371 7.24 -17.74 -3.66
CA GLY A 371 7.10 -19.15 -3.34
C GLY A 371 7.84 -19.54 -2.06
N GLY A 372 9.01 -18.94 -1.82
CA GLY A 372 9.78 -19.14 -0.60
C GLY A 372 9.06 -18.61 0.65
N TRP A 373 8.43 -17.45 0.57
CA TRP A 373 7.71 -16.84 1.70
C TRP A 373 6.36 -17.53 1.96
N LEU A 374 5.63 -17.90 0.90
CA LEU A 374 4.30 -18.49 1.00
C LEU A 374 4.26 -19.79 1.81
N VAL A 375 5.33 -20.58 1.80
CA VAL A 375 5.41 -21.86 2.55
C VAL A 375 5.83 -21.67 4.01
N ARG A 376 5.83 -20.44 4.52
CA ARG A 376 6.33 -20.10 5.86
C ARG A 376 5.43 -19.10 6.59
N GLN A 377 5.43 -19.21 7.92
CA GLN A 377 5.06 -18.15 8.85
C GLN A 377 5.90 -18.29 10.11
N TYR A 378 6.59 -17.23 10.49
CA TYR A 378 7.39 -17.16 11.70
C TYR A 378 6.98 -15.94 12.51
N LEU A 379 6.57 -16.19 13.75
CA LEU A 379 6.04 -15.16 14.66
C LEU A 379 6.94 -15.04 15.88
N VAL A 380 7.15 -13.82 16.32
CA VAL A 380 7.97 -13.47 17.50
C VAL A 380 7.13 -12.61 18.44
N PRO A 381 6.82 -13.04 19.67
CA PRO A 381 6.18 -12.20 20.66
C PRO A 381 7.03 -10.97 21.00
N HIS A 382 6.40 -9.83 21.31
CA HIS A 382 7.12 -8.60 21.69
C HIS A 382 8.09 -8.83 22.84
N THR A 383 7.70 -9.67 23.80
CA THR A 383 8.53 -10.00 24.97
C THR A 383 9.79 -10.83 24.66
N GLU A 384 9.85 -11.39 23.45
CA GLU A 384 10.97 -12.21 22.98
C GLU A 384 11.86 -11.47 21.96
N ILE A 385 11.54 -10.22 21.66
CA ILE A 385 12.34 -9.40 20.74
C ILE A 385 13.74 -9.21 21.30
N VAL A 386 14.73 -9.64 20.53
CA VAL A 386 16.13 -9.38 20.81
C VAL A 386 16.54 -8.10 20.06
N ARG A 387 16.96 -7.11 20.82
CA ARG A 387 17.48 -5.84 20.29
C ARG A 387 19.00 -5.92 20.21
N PRO A 388 19.64 -5.43 19.12
CA PRO A 388 21.10 -5.46 18.96
C PRO A 388 21.83 -4.58 19.95
#